data_ce50da624c2c83e7e93d2e1668a9b319
#
_entry.id   ce50da624c2c83e7e93d2e1668a9b319
#
_cell.length_a   1.000
_cell.length_b   1.000
_cell.length_c   1.000
_cell.angle_alpha   90.00
_cell.angle_beta   90.00
_cell.angle_gamma   90.00
#
_symmetry.space_group_name_H-M   'P 1'
#
loop_
_entity.id
_entity.type
_entity.pdbx_description
1 polymer ?
#
loop_
_entity_poly.entity_id
_entity_poly.type
_entity_poly.pdbx_seq_one_letter_code
_entity_poly.pdbx_strand_id
1 'polypeptide(L)'
;MTLPKKVNILGTEYKIIYETNEQNEKLIECRGYVEFFTKEIHIDKEYFDKNSLKSNFFSDLYKMGFKTLRHEIIHCFIFESGLWNNCSWADNEELTDWIAIQIPKLSKCFKELKIMEEK
;
A
#
# COMPACT_ATOMS: atom_id res chain seq x y z
N MET A 1 -16.71 -4.30 6.16
CA MET A 1 -15.67 -4.68 5.20
C MET A 1 -14.52 -5.38 5.93
N THR A 2 -14.09 -6.50 5.40
CA THR A 2 -12.94 -7.24 5.96
C THR A 2 -11.68 -6.80 5.23
N LEU A 3 -10.75 -6.21 5.97
CA LEU A 3 -9.47 -5.78 5.41
C LEU A 3 -8.48 -6.95 5.36
N PRO A 4 -7.61 -7.00 4.34
CA PRO A 4 -6.59 -8.04 4.28
C PRO A 4 -5.61 -7.91 5.44
N LYS A 5 -5.17 -9.04 6.00
CA LYS A 5 -4.26 -9.07 7.15
C LYS A 5 -2.88 -9.62 6.81
N LYS A 6 -2.74 -10.19 5.62
CA LYS A 6 -1.45 -10.72 5.15
C LYS A 6 -1.44 -10.73 3.63
N VAL A 7 -0.25 -10.74 3.07
CA VAL A 7 -0.07 -10.78 1.63
C VAL A 7 1.22 -11.55 1.30
N ASN A 8 1.18 -12.36 0.25
CA ASN A 8 2.36 -13.04 -0.26
C ASN A 8 3.03 -12.13 -1.31
N ILE A 9 4.28 -11.80 -1.06
CA ILE A 9 5.08 -10.96 -1.95
C ILE A 9 6.21 -11.82 -2.50
N LEU A 10 6.05 -12.31 -3.71
CA LEU A 10 7.08 -13.11 -4.39
C LEU A 10 7.60 -14.26 -3.51
N GLY A 11 6.70 -14.93 -2.79
CA GLY A 11 7.04 -16.05 -1.94
C GLY A 11 7.29 -15.71 -0.47
N THR A 12 7.30 -14.43 -0.12
CA THR A 12 7.49 -13.98 1.27
C THR A 12 6.18 -13.42 1.82
N GLU A 13 5.75 -13.92 2.97
CA GLU A 13 4.52 -13.42 3.59
C GLU A 13 4.81 -12.18 4.43
N TYR A 14 4.04 -11.12 4.18
CA TYR A 14 4.02 -9.91 4.99
C TYR A 14 2.72 -9.85 5.77
N LYS A 15 2.80 -9.41 7.01
CA LYS A 15 1.61 -9.10 7.82
C LYS A 15 1.19 -7.66 7.54
N ILE A 16 -0.12 -7.43 7.51
CA ILE A 16 -0.67 -6.07 7.35
C ILE A 16 -1.33 -5.71 8.67
N ILE A 17 -0.80 -4.68 9.31
CA ILE A 17 -1.18 -4.27 10.67
C ILE A 17 -1.82 -2.89 10.59
N TYR A 18 -3.04 -2.78 11.10
CA TYR A 18 -3.80 -1.54 11.11
C TYR A 18 -3.81 -0.99 12.52
N GLU A 19 -3.24 0.21 12.68
CA GLU A 19 -3.05 0.82 13.98
C GLU A 19 -3.46 2.30 13.92
N THR A 20 -3.88 2.83 15.07
CA THR A 20 -4.06 4.27 15.21
C THR A 20 -2.71 4.92 15.51
N ASN A 21 -2.61 6.25 15.34
CA ASN A 21 -1.39 6.97 15.68
C ASN A 21 -1.12 6.98 17.18
N GLU A 22 -2.12 6.72 18.02
CA GLU A 22 -1.91 6.53 19.45
C GLU A 22 -1.21 5.22 19.76
N GLN A 23 -1.52 4.16 19.00
CA GLN A 23 -0.91 2.85 19.12
C GLN A 23 0.48 2.80 18.48
N ASN A 24 0.71 3.60 17.45
CA ASN A 24 1.95 3.64 16.71
C ASN A 24 2.23 5.07 16.25
N GLU A 25 3.12 5.75 16.99
CA GLU A 25 3.40 7.16 16.76
C GLU A 25 4.07 7.46 15.41
N LYS A 26 4.67 6.47 14.75
CA LYS A 26 5.21 6.66 13.40
C LYS A 26 4.11 7.03 12.41
N LEU A 27 2.86 6.64 12.67
CA LEU A 27 1.72 6.95 11.82
C LEU A 27 1.20 8.38 12.00
N ILE A 28 1.82 9.17 12.87
CA ILE A 28 1.53 10.60 12.95
C ILE A 28 2.07 11.34 11.73
N GLU A 29 3.26 10.94 11.24
CA GLU A 29 3.95 11.61 10.13
C GLU A 29 3.72 10.94 8.77
N CYS A 30 3.22 9.72 8.74
CA CYS A 30 2.98 8.99 7.50
C CYS A 30 1.68 8.21 7.59
N ARG A 31 1.14 7.82 6.43
CA ARG A 31 -0.10 7.05 6.35
C ARG A 31 0.14 5.56 6.49
N GLY A 32 1.33 5.14 6.18
CA GLY A 32 1.75 3.76 6.28
C GLY A 32 3.24 3.63 6.04
N TYR A 33 3.80 2.49 6.39
CA TYR A 33 5.20 2.20 6.16
C TYR A 33 5.44 0.69 6.17
N VAL A 34 6.60 0.28 5.68
CA VAL A 34 7.01 -1.13 5.66
C VAL A 34 8.23 -1.30 6.54
N GLU A 35 8.25 -2.38 7.30
CA GLU A 35 9.46 -2.89 7.95
C GLU A 35 9.87 -4.16 7.21
N PHE A 36 10.92 -4.05 6.40
CA PHE A 36 11.31 -5.14 5.51
C PHE A 36 11.86 -6.36 6.26
N PHE A 37 12.56 -6.12 7.36
CA PHE A 37 13.20 -7.22 8.10
C PHE A 37 12.21 -8.00 8.95
N THR A 38 11.18 -7.35 9.46
CA THR A 38 10.13 -8.03 10.24
C THR A 38 8.99 -8.50 9.34
N LYS A 39 8.98 -8.08 8.07
CA LYS A 39 7.94 -8.44 7.09
C LYS A 39 6.57 -7.94 7.55
N GLU A 40 6.50 -6.66 7.87
CA GLU A 40 5.29 -6.01 8.34
C GLU A 40 4.98 -4.75 7.54
N ILE A 41 3.71 -4.60 7.20
CA ILE A 41 3.17 -3.38 6.59
C ILE A 41 2.26 -2.75 7.64
N HIS A 42 2.53 -1.50 8.02
CA HIS A 42 1.74 -0.77 8.99
C HIS A 42 0.93 0.30 8.30
N ILE A 43 -0.37 0.31 8.54
CA ILE A 43 -1.32 1.23 7.89
C ILE A 43 -2.11 1.96 8.95
N ASP A 44 -2.34 3.26 8.74
CA ASP A 44 -3.18 4.07 9.61
C ASP A 44 -4.63 3.57 9.54
N LYS A 45 -5.09 2.99 10.64
CA LYS A 45 -6.42 2.41 10.77
C LYS A 45 -7.53 3.43 10.58
N GLU A 46 -7.27 4.70 10.87
CA GLU A 46 -8.29 5.74 10.79
C GLU A 46 -8.84 5.95 9.37
N TYR A 47 -8.07 5.59 8.34
CA TYR A 47 -8.57 5.65 6.96
C TYR A 47 -9.72 4.68 6.70
N PHE A 48 -9.94 3.70 7.57
CA PHE A 48 -11.01 2.71 7.43
C PHE A 48 -12.07 2.83 8.51
N ASP A 49 -12.06 3.94 9.24
CA ASP A 49 -13.03 4.24 10.30
C ASP A 49 -13.89 5.43 9.89
N LYS A 50 -15.20 5.19 9.70
CA LYS A 50 -16.16 6.22 9.31
C LYS A 50 -16.31 7.31 10.36
N ASN A 51 -15.99 7.01 11.62
CA ASN A 51 -16.10 7.95 12.73
C ASN A 51 -14.79 8.68 13.02
N SER A 52 -13.77 8.48 12.20
CA SER A 52 -12.48 9.15 12.35
C SER A 52 -12.62 10.66 12.13
N LEU A 53 -11.85 11.43 12.87
CA LEU A 53 -11.75 12.88 12.65
C LEU A 53 -11.24 13.21 11.25
N LYS A 54 -10.48 12.32 10.62
CA LYS A 54 -10.00 12.50 9.26
C LYS A 54 -11.13 12.59 8.23
N SER A 55 -12.30 12.00 8.55
CA SER A 55 -13.46 12.08 7.67
C SER A 55 -13.98 13.51 7.49
N ASN A 56 -13.62 14.43 8.38
CA ASN A 56 -13.97 15.84 8.25
C ASN A 56 -13.13 16.59 7.24
N PHE A 57 -11.98 16.02 6.85
CA PHE A 57 -11.02 16.67 5.94
C PHE A 57 -10.95 15.99 4.57
N PHE A 58 -11.35 14.73 4.47
CA PHE A 58 -11.21 13.94 3.24
C PHE A 58 -12.57 13.32 2.88
N SER A 59 -12.98 13.51 1.65
CA SER A 59 -14.27 13.03 1.16
C SER A 59 -14.33 11.50 0.97
N ASP A 60 -13.18 10.84 0.84
CA ASP A 60 -13.14 9.40 0.61
C ASP A 60 -11.92 8.78 1.26
N LEU A 61 -12.05 8.49 2.56
CA LEU A 61 -10.98 7.89 3.34
C LEU A 61 -10.62 6.49 2.86
N TYR A 62 -11.60 5.68 2.46
CA TYR A 62 -11.34 4.31 2.01
C TYR A 62 -10.44 4.28 0.78
N LYS A 63 -10.71 5.15 -0.19
CA LYS A 63 -9.86 5.25 -1.37
C LYS A 63 -8.43 5.63 -1.01
N MET A 64 -8.26 6.55 -0.08
CA MET A 64 -6.94 6.95 0.40
C MET A 64 -6.24 5.80 1.11
N GLY A 65 -6.97 5.05 1.95
CA GLY A 65 -6.43 3.89 2.65
C GLY A 65 -6.01 2.79 1.69
N PHE A 66 -6.82 2.48 0.69
CA PHE A 66 -6.49 1.47 -0.30
C PHE A 66 -5.30 1.89 -1.16
N LYS A 67 -5.23 3.17 -1.54
CA LYS A 67 -4.06 3.67 -2.26
C LYS A 67 -2.80 3.53 -1.41
N THR A 68 -2.87 3.87 -0.14
CA THR A 68 -1.75 3.74 0.78
C THR A 68 -1.30 2.29 0.90
N LEU A 69 -2.25 1.36 1.03
CA LEU A 69 -1.92 -0.06 1.10
C LEU A 69 -1.24 -0.53 -0.19
N ARG A 70 -1.73 -0.12 -1.36
CA ARG A 70 -1.07 -0.44 -2.63
C ARG A 70 0.35 0.12 -2.68
N HIS A 71 0.54 1.35 -2.22
CA HIS A 71 1.84 2.01 -2.17
C HIS A 71 2.84 1.17 -1.38
N GLU A 72 2.46 0.74 -0.17
CA GLU A 72 3.34 -0.06 0.68
C GLU A 72 3.60 -1.45 0.09
N ILE A 73 2.61 -2.06 -0.52
CA ILE A 73 2.78 -3.36 -1.20
C ILE A 73 3.77 -3.23 -2.36
N ILE A 74 3.71 -2.14 -3.12
CA ILE A 74 4.65 -1.90 -4.22
C ILE A 74 6.08 -1.83 -3.69
N HIS A 75 6.31 -1.13 -2.56
CA HIS A 75 7.62 -1.13 -1.91
C HIS A 75 8.09 -2.56 -1.59
N CYS A 76 7.19 -3.40 -1.10
CA CYS A 76 7.52 -4.80 -0.79
C CYS A 76 7.94 -5.57 -2.04
N PHE A 77 7.22 -5.40 -3.15
CA PHE A 77 7.58 -6.04 -4.41
C PHE A 77 8.97 -5.60 -4.88
N ILE A 78 9.26 -4.33 -4.79
CA ILE A 78 10.56 -3.79 -5.18
C ILE A 78 11.66 -4.37 -4.30
N PHE A 79 11.43 -4.44 -2.99
CA PHE A 79 12.41 -5.01 -2.06
C PHE A 79 12.63 -6.51 -2.31
N GLU A 80 11.55 -7.29 -2.39
CA GLU A 80 11.65 -8.75 -2.53
C GLU A 80 12.17 -9.16 -3.90
N SER A 81 12.06 -8.30 -4.90
CA SER A 81 12.63 -8.55 -6.24
C SER A 81 14.13 -8.29 -6.30
N GLY A 82 14.73 -7.74 -5.24
CA GLY A 82 16.16 -7.44 -5.18
C GLY A 82 16.54 -6.08 -5.75
N LEU A 83 15.58 -5.25 -6.14
CA LEU A 83 15.87 -3.94 -6.74
C LEU A 83 16.18 -2.87 -5.70
N TRP A 84 15.71 -3.02 -4.45
CA TRP A 84 15.77 -1.97 -3.44
C TRP A 84 17.18 -1.38 -3.26
N ASN A 85 18.19 -2.23 -3.18
CA ASN A 85 19.57 -1.82 -2.98
C ASN A 85 20.40 -1.78 -4.26
N ASN A 86 19.80 -2.06 -5.41
CA ASN A 86 20.52 -2.24 -6.67
C ASN A 86 20.05 -1.31 -7.79
N CYS A 87 19.20 -0.36 -7.46
CA CYS A 87 18.55 0.46 -8.48
C CYS A 87 18.30 1.87 -7.92
N SER A 88 18.66 2.88 -8.68
CA SER A 88 18.60 4.27 -8.22
C SER A 88 17.18 4.80 -8.01
N TRP A 89 16.18 4.21 -8.66
CA TRP A 89 14.78 4.66 -8.55
C TRP A 89 13.95 3.80 -7.60
N ALA A 90 14.51 2.72 -7.06
CA ALA A 90 13.73 1.71 -6.32
C ALA A 90 13.01 2.28 -5.09
N ASP A 91 13.63 3.22 -4.39
CA ASP A 91 13.05 3.86 -3.20
C ASP A 91 12.38 5.20 -3.48
N ASN A 92 12.14 5.53 -4.75
CA ASN A 92 11.52 6.80 -5.13
C ASN A 92 10.04 6.81 -4.75
N GLU A 93 9.68 7.67 -3.81
CA GLU A 93 8.31 7.77 -3.28
C GLU A 93 7.32 8.29 -4.32
N GLU A 94 7.72 9.24 -5.14
CA GLU A 94 6.85 9.80 -6.17
C GLU A 94 6.48 8.76 -7.22
N LEU A 95 7.45 7.98 -7.67
CA LEU A 95 7.22 6.90 -8.63
C LEU A 95 6.32 5.83 -8.03
N THR A 96 6.60 5.41 -6.80
CA THR A 96 5.79 4.41 -6.11
C THR A 96 4.35 4.88 -5.94
N ASP A 97 4.15 6.13 -5.56
CA ASP A 97 2.81 6.69 -5.39
C ASP A 97 2.07 6.78 -6.72
N TRP A 98 2.77 7.18 -7.78
CA TRP A 98 2.17 7.23 -9.12
C TRP A 98 1.69 5.83 -9.56
N ILE A 99 2.50 4.80 -9.34
CA ILE A 99 2.12 3.42 -9.67
C ILE A 99 0.89 3.01 -8.84
N ALA A 100 0.88 3.31 -7.54
CA ALA A 100 -0.24 2.97 -6.66
C ALA A 100 -1.56 3.62 -7.13
N ILE A 101 -1.49 4.85 -7.63
CA ILE A 101 -2.65 5.55 -8.16
C ILE A 101 -3.10 4.94 -9.48
N GLN A 102 -2.15 4.59 -10.36
CA GLN A 102 -2.47 4.18 -11.74
C GLN A 102 -2.86 2.71 -11.89
N ILE A 103 -2.42 1.83 -10.99
CA ILE A 103 -2.68 0.39 -11.15
C ILE A 103 -4.17 0.06 -11.37
N PRO A 104 -5.13 0.58 -10.61
CA PRO A 104 -6.53 0.27 -10.88
C PRO A 104 -6.98 0.71 -12.27
N LYS A 105 -6.46 1.82 -12.77
CA LYS A 105 -6.80 2.34 -14.10
C LYS A 105 -6.15 1.51 -15.20
N LEU A 106 -4.88 1.15 -15.01
CA LEU A 106 -4.16 0.28 -15.94
C LEU A 106 -4.82 -1.09 -16.01
N SER A 107 -5.16 -1.66 -14.86
CA SER A 107 -5.83 -2.95 -14.78
C SER A 107 -7.16 -2.93 -15.56
N LYS A 108 -7.97 -1.90 -15.35
CA LYS A 108 -9.23 -1.74 -16.07
C LYS A 108 -9.00 -1.65 -17.58
N CYS A 109 -8.06 -0.83 -18.00
CA CYS A 109 -7.70 -0.66 -19.40
C CYS A 109 -7.28 -1.98 -20.05
N PHE A 110 -6.39 -2.72 -19.39
CA PHE A 110 -5.88 -3.98 -19.93
C PHE A 110 -6.96 -5.06 -19.98
N LYS A 111 -7.85 -5.09 -18.99
CA LYS A 111 -8.99 -6.02 -18.99
C LYS A 111 -9.96 -5.73 -20.14
N GLU A 112 -10.22 -4.46 -20.39
CA GLU A 112 -11.08 -4.07 -21.52
C GLU A 112 -10.50 -4.49 -22.86
N LEU A 113 -9.16 -4.45 -22.98
CA LEU A 113 -8.44 -4.88 -24.18
C LEU A 113 -8.22 -6.41 -24.23
N LYS A 114 -8.56 -7.12 -23.15
CA LYS A 114 -8.36 -8.57 -23.02
C LYS A 114 -6.89 -8.99 -23.15
N ILE A 115 -5.98 -8.19 -22.57
CA ILE A 115 -4.54 -8.44 -22.64
C ILE A 115 -3.92 -8.70 -21.26
N MET A 116 -4.74 -8.91 -20.20
CA MET A 116 -4.26 -9.22 -18.86
C MET A 116 -3.94 -10.69 -18.64
N GLU A 117 -4.55 -11.57 -19.45
CA GLU A 117 -4.41 -13.00 -19.25
C GLU A 117 -3.33 -13.58 -20.13
N GLU A 118 -2.51 -14.45 -19.53
CA GLU A 118 -1.57 -15.28 -20.28
C GLU A 118 -2.32 -16.48 -20.85
N LYS A 119 -1.99 -16.82 -22.06
CA LYS A 119 -2.60 -17.98 -22.73
C LYS A 119 -1.63 -19.15 -22.79
#